data_1f5a52b6b45d1363b301ee7187e9f3af
#
_entry.id   1f5a52b6b45d1363b301ee7187e9f3af
#
_cell.length_a   1.000
_cell.length_b   1.000
_cell.length_c   1.000
_cell.angle_alpha   90.00
_cell.angle_beta   90.00
_cell.angle_gamma   90.00
#
_symmetry.space_group_name_H-M   'P 1'
#
loop_
_entity.id
_entity.type
_entity.pdbx_description
1 polymer ?
#
loop_
_entity_poly.entity_id
_entity_poly.type
_entity_poly.pdbx_seq_one_letter_code
_entity_poly.pdbx_strand_id
1 'polypeptide(L)'
;VSARKQQLLKRHRQRKRLILAGALLAALVLGFTVSWWSLPAFLLLGWVAHEAWFSDHLFYTPGDDYRYDFPPGTPRFPASLIGGKLQVTGEFDARQTLILQVRIKSHWLGRFLDPHVWIGDDRQDLERGVCGERFLNLSGQGPALTDGTLALRGRFCSIAPQATLHVLSNPDFGQQRLLIVAPHADDAELAAFGLYSRASDVSIVTLTQGEIEAERYRDMGLAPAEAARLKGRLRSWDSLAVPLWGGVAQQRCVQLGYYCLQLDAMAKAPDQGFGSRESGESDIRKVRRFNALSLPGDGDGLPTWRNLVADLARLLEHYRPEVVLTPHPELDPHSDHVASTRALMEAIELSSWRPQALLLYANHLHDNDRWPMGPAGHGIALPPAIEPLPADGLWSPSLDASTRMDKAMALGMQHDLQGRPPFKRRLRRTLQRLLAGRRWPRTGEDEFFRKAVRRHELFWVRHLDTSPQDDRQAGRP
;
A
#
# COMPACT_ATOMS: atom_id res chain seq x y z
N VAL A 1 -5.35 -12.49 5.20
CA VAL A 1 -4.84 -11.57 6.25
C VAL A 1 -3.83 -12.34 7.09
N SER A 2 -2.63 -11.79 7.30
CA SER A 2 -1.55 -12.44 8.05
C SER A 2 -1.97 -12.82 9.48
N ALA A 3 -1.31 -13.84 10.05
CA ALA A 3 -1.55 -14.29 11.42
C ALA A 3 -1.35 -13.13 12.44
N ARG A 4 -0.33 -12.28 12.23
CA ARG A 4 -0.08 -11.06 13.03
C ARG A 4 -1.30 -10.12 13.01
N LYS A 5 -1.82 -9.79 11.83
CA LYS A 5 -2.98 -8.91 11.70
C LYS A 5 -4.23 -9.49 12.36
N GLN A 6 -4.44 -10.80 12.25
CA GLN A 6 -5.55 -11.49 12.94
C GLN A 6 -5.45 -11.40 14.46
N GLN A 7 -4.25 -11.56 15.04
CA GLN A 7 -4.01 -11.40 16.47
C GLN A 7 -4.28 -9.95 16.93
N LEU A 8 -3.80 -8.96 16.18
CA LEU A 8 -4.02 -7.54 16.48
C LEU A 8 -5.53 -7.21 16.46
N LEU A 9 -6.25 -7.67 15.46
CA LEU A 9 -7.71 -7.52 15.37
C LEU A 9 -8.44 -8.22 16.54
N LYS A 10 -8.02 -9.42 16.94
CA LYS A 10 -8.59 -10.14 18.09
C LYS A 10 -8.41 -9.34 19.39
N ARG A 11 -7.20 -8.85 19.66
CA ARG A 11 -6.91 -7.99 20.83
C ARG A 11 -7.72 -6.70 20.80
N HIS A 12 -7.83 -6.05 19.65
CA HIS A 12 -8.63 -4.85 19.46
C HIS A 12 -10.11 -5.11 19.78
N ARG A 13 -10.69 -6.21 19.25
CA ARG A 13 -12.08 -6.59 19.53
C ARG A 13 -12.32 -6.85 21.02
N GLN A 14 -11.38 -7.49 21.72
CA GLN A 14 -11.48 -7.72 23.17
C GLN A 14 -11.48 -6.40 23.96
N ARG A 15 -10.53 -5.48 23.66
CA ARG A 15 -10.49 -4.14 24.27
C ARG A 15 -11.78 -3.36 24.00
N LYS A 16 -12.27 -3.40 22.78
CA LYS A 16 -13.53 -2.74 22.40
C LYS A 16 -14.72 -3.27 23.19
N ARG A 17 -14.82 -4.58 23.40
CA ARG A 17 -15.90 -5.19 24.23
C ARG A 17 -15.84 -4.70 25.68
N LEU A 18 -14.65 -4.62 26.28
CA LEU A 18 -14.49 -4.10 27.64
C LEU A 18 -14.89 -2.62 27.75
N ILE A 19 -14.46 -1.79 26.77
CA ILE A 19 -14.86 -0.36 26.74
C ILE A 19 -16.37 -0.23 26.58
N LEU A 20 -17.00 -1.01 25.71
CA LEU A 20 -18.45 -1.00 25.52
C LEU A 20 -19.20 -1.45 26.77
N ALA A 21 -18.72 -2.48 27.48
CA ALA A 21 -19.31 -2.93 28.74
C ALA A 21 -19.22 -1.82 29.82
N GLY A 22 -18.06 -1.18 29.97
CA GLY A 22 -17.87 -0.04 30.86
C GLY A 22 -18.76 1.16 30.50
N ALA A 23 -18.88 1.49 29.21
CA ALA A 23 -19.76 2.55 28.73
C ALA A 23 -21.23 2.24 28.99
N LEU A 24 -21.68 1.00 28.82
CA LEU A 24 -23.04 0.57 29.12
C LEU A 24 -23.32 0.67 30.62
N LEU A 25 -22.39 0.22 31.46
CA LEU A 25 -22.53 0.36 32.92
C LEU A 25 -22.63 1.83 33.32
N ALA A 26 -21.76 2.70 32.78
CA ALA A 26 -21.85 4.14 33.05
C ALA A 26 -23.17 4.76 32.59
N ALA A 27 -23.66 4.33 31.41
CA ALA A 27 -24.96 4.77 30.90
C ALA A 27 -26.13 4.34 31.81
N LEU A 28 -26.10 3.12 32.34
CA LEU A 28 -27.09 2.61 33.28
C LEU A 28 -27.06 3.41 34.61
N VAL A 29 -25.87 3.66 35.17
CA VAL A 29 -25.71 4.49 36.37
C VAL A 29 -26.28 5.88 36.13
N LEU A 30 -25.98 6.53 35.01
CA LEU A 30 -26.55 7.83 34.66
C LEU A 30 -28.10 7.77 34.52
N GLY A 31 -28.62 6.71 33.94
CA GLY A 31 -30.06 6.47 33.83
C GLY A 31 -30.75 6.43 35.18
N PHE A 32 -30.17 5.73 36.17
CA PHE A 32 -30.72 5.61 37.53
C PHE A 32 -30.49 6.85 38.38
N THR A 33 -29.37 7.57 38.18
CA THR A 33 -29.03 8.71 39.09
C THR A 33 -29.49 10.07 38.57
N VAL A 34 -29.64 10.25 37.25
CA VAL A 34 -29.97 11.53 36.63
C VAL A 34 -31.36 11.48 35.97
N SER A 35 -31.49 10.69 34.90
CA SER A 35 -32.74 10.53 34.18
C SER A 35 -32.59 9.40 33.15
N TRP A 36 -33.65 8.63 32.92
CA TRP A 36 -33.68 7.60 31.88
C TRP A 36 -33.43 8.14 30.45
N TRP A 37 -33.75 9.42 30.20
CA TRP A 37 -33.41 10.09 28.93
C TRP A 37 -31.90 10.28 28.68
N SER A 38 -31.10 10.25 29.76
CA SER A 38 -29.63 10.30 29.61
C SER A 38 -29.06 9.06 28.94
N LEU A 39 -29.72 7.91 29.06
CA LEU A 39 -29.26 6.64 28.43
C LEU A 39 -29.20 6.72 26.90
N PRO A 40 -30.29 7.01 26.15
CA PRO A 40 -30.21 7.12 24.69
C PRO A 40 -29.29 8.26 24.26
N ALA A 41 -29.25 9.38 24.96
CA ALA A 41 -28.33 10.48 24.64
C ALA A 41 -26.87 10.07 24.78
N PHE A 42 -26.51 9.41 25.88
CA PHE A 42 -25.14 8.91 26.10
C PHE A 42 -24.74 7.87 25.08
N LEU A 43 -25.61 6.92 24.72
CA LEU A 43 -25.34 5.91 23.70
C LEU A 43 -25.15 6.53 22.32
N LEU A 44 -25.98 7.51 21.95
CA LEU A 44 -25.87 8.24 20.68
C LEU A 44 -24.55 9.03 20.63
N LEU A 45 -24.23 9.79 21.66
CA LEU A 45 -22.96 10.56 21.71
C LEU A 45 -21.75 9.63 21.70
N GLY A 46 -21.77 8.53 22.42
CA GLY A 46 -20.73 7.52 22.42
C GLY A 46 -20.55 6.89 21.03
N TRP A 47 -21.66 6.59 20.33
CA TRP A 47 -21.60 6.09 18.95
C TRP A 47 -21.04 7.13 17.99
N VAL A 48 -21.48 8.39 18.06
CA VAL A 48 -20.95 9.48 17.24
C VAL A 48 -19.45 9.67 17.48
N ALA A 49 -19.03 9.70 18.75
CA ALA A 49 -17.61 9.80 19.10
C ALA A 49 -16.80 8.61 18.56
N HIS A 50 -17.33 7.38 18.68
CA HIS A 50 -16.70 6.20 18.13
C HIS A 50 -16.51 6.31 16.61
N GLU A 51 -17.55 6.65 15.87
CA GLU A 51 -17.47 6.75 14.40
C GLU A 51 -16.57 7.91 13.95
N ALA A 52 -16.53 9.02 14.67
CA ALA A 52 -15.70 10.17 14.34
C ALA A 52 -14.21 9.93 14.65
N TRP A 53 -13.89 9.33 15.80
CA TRP A 53 -12.51 9.31 16.31
C TRP A 53 -11.91 7.95 16.57
N PHE A 54 -12.71 6.90 16.81
CA PHE A 54 -12.22 5.60 17.26
C PHE A 54 -12.53 4.43 16.30
N SER A 55 -13.01 4.74 15.10
CA SER A 55 -13.35 3.70 14.11
C SER A 55 -12.17 3.17 13.33
N ASP A 56 -11.02 3.85 13.36
CA ASP A 56 -9.83 3.43 12.66
C ASP A 56 -9.04 2.37 13.44
N HIS A 57 -8.39 1.47 12.72
CA HIS A 57 -7.48 0.50 13.31
C HIS A 57 -6.06 1.08 13.33
N LEU A 58 -5.61 1.42 14.53
CA LEU A 58 -4.25 1.80 14.84
C LEU A 58 -3.76 0.84 15.93
N PHE A 59 -2.75 0.05 15.64
CA PHE A 59 -2.28 -1.02 16.51
C PHE A 59 -0.95 -0.73 17.21
N TYR A 60 -0.55 0.52 17.24
CA TYR A 60 0.63 1.02 17.95
C TYR A 60 0.26 2.27 18.76
N THR A 61 1.15 2.67 19.64
CA THR A 61 0.97 3.88 20.44
C THR A 61 1.48 5.09 19.67
N PRO A 62 0.68 6.16 19.49
CA PRO A 62 1.15 7.38 18.81
C PRO A 62 2.36 8.06 19.46
N GLY A 63 2.70 7.68 20.70
CA GLY A 63 3.90 8.14 21.41
C GLY A 63 5.18 7.36 21.10
N ASP A 64 5.07 6.23 20.40
CA ASP A 64 6.24 5.42 20.07
C ASP A 64 7.04 6.10 18.96
N ASP A 65 8.38 6.09 19.06
CA ASP A 65 9.27 6.55 18.04
C ASP A 65 9.27 5.57 16.85
N TYR A 66 9.21 6.09 15.62
CA TYR A 66 9.47 5.28 14.44
C TYR A 66 10.97 5.05 14.32
N ARG A 67 11.36 3.86 13.86
CA ARG A 67 12.74 3.44 13.69
C ARG A 67 12.96 2.95 12.26
N TYR A 68 13.91 3.58 11.59
CA TYR A 68 14.34 3.18 10.26
C TYR A 68 15.86 3.01 10.27
N ASP A 69 16.31 1.81 9.99
CA ASP A 69 17.72 1.52 9.77
C ASP A 69 17.99 1.66 8.27
N PHE A 70 18.41 2.86 7.89
CA PHE A 70 18.87 3.09 6.51
C PHE A 70 20.22 2.40 6.29
N PRO A 71 20.55 2.01 5.02
CA PRO A 71 21.78 1.31 4.70
C PRO A 71 23.01 1.99 5.29
N PRO A 72 24.03 1.21 5.70
CA PRO A 72 25.32 1.75 6.12
C PRO A 72 25.86 2.71 5.04
N GLY A 73 26.33 3.87 5.45
CA GLY A 73 26.85 4.91 4.52
C GLY A 73 25.78 5.83 3.92
N THR A 74 24.48 5.66 4.24
CA THR A 74 23.45 6.66 3.84
C THR A 74 23.83 8.03 4.37
N PRO A 75 24.03 9.05 3.49
CA PRO A 75 24.38 10.40 3.90
C PRO A 75 23.33 11.01 4.83
N ARG A 76 23.79 11.58 5.93
CA ARG A 76 22.97 12.24 6.97
C ARG A 76 23.43 13.65 7.15
N PHE A 77 22.52 14.60 7.06
CA PHE A 77 22.82 16.02 7.17
C PHE A 77 22.07 16.63 8.35
N PRO A 78 22.75 17.34 9.25
CA PRO A 78 22.07 18.10 10.28
C PRO A 78 21.14 19.13 9.65
N ALA A 79 19.92 19.21 10.17
CA ALA A 79 18.92 20.16 9.70
C ALA A 79 18.31 20.92 10.89
N SER A 80 17.96 22.18 10.68
CA SER A 80 17.35 23.01 11.71
C SER A 80 16.20 23.83 11.15
N LEU A 81 15.17 24.00 11.97
CA LEU A 81 14.00 24.82 11.64
C LEU A 81 14.19 26.22 12.24
N ILE A 82 14.57 27.19 11.40
CA ILE A 82 14.83 28.58 11.79
C ILE A 82 13.79 29.50 11.15
N GLY A 83 13.01 30.20 11.96
CA GLY A 83 11.94 31.08 11.46
C GLY A 83 10.88 30.32 10.62
N GLY A 84 10.67 29.04 10.90
CA GLY A 84 9.74 28.18 10.14
C GLY A 84 10.28 27.68 8.80
N LYS A 85 11.54 27.98 8.45
CA LYS A 85 12.20 27.47 7.25
C LYS A 85 13.22 26.39 7.62
N LEU A 86 13.25 25.32 6.84
CA LEU A 86 14.21 24.24 7.02
C LEU A 86 15.55 24.61 6.38
N GLN A 87 16.60 24.57 7.19
CA GLN A 87 17.98 24.78 6.77
C GLN A 87 18.76 23.49 6.97
N VAL A 88 19.48 23.06 5.95
CA VAL A 88 20.31 21.87 5.96
C VAL A 88 21.78 22.28 5.85
N THR A 89 22.63 21.69 6.68
CA THR A 89 24.05 21.97 6.66
C THR A 89 24.80 20.92 5.87
N GLY A 90 25.42 21.30 4.77
CA GLY A 90 26.20 20.43 3.87
C GLY A 90 25.63 20.38 2.44
N GLU A 91 26.41 19.83 1.53
CA GLU A 91 26.02 19.64 0.13
C GLU A 91 25.43 18.27 -0.10
N PHE A 92 24.30 18.18 -0.78
CA PHE A 92 23.60 16.95 -1.11
C PHE A 92 22.91 17.05 -2.48
N ASP A 93 22.68 15.90 -3.12
CA ASP A 93 21.91 15.87 -4.36
C ASP A 93 20.41 15.98 -4.08
N ALA A 94 19.86 17.14 -4.38
CA ALA A 94 18.47 17.50 -4.16
C ALA A 94 17.44 16.71 -5.02
N ARG A 95 17.92 15.95 -6.01
CA ARG A 95 17.09 15.12 -6.91
C ARG A 95 16.81 13.73 -6.34
N GLN A 96 17.55 13.33 -5.31
CA GLN A 96 17.45 12.03 -4.67
C GLN A 96 16.20 11.91 -3.76
N THR A 97 16.00 10.74 -3.20
CA THR A 97 14.96 10.54 -2.18
C THR A 97 15.39 11.20 -0.88
N LEU A 98 14.62 12.20 -0.45
CA LEU A 98 14.92 13.04 0.71
C LEU A 98 13.96 12.73 1.84
N ILE A 99 14.48 12.21 2.97
CA ILE A 99 13.67 11.83 4.13
C ILE A 99 14.14 12.63 5.34
N LEU A 100 13.23 13.42 5.92
CA LEU A 100 13.49 14.22 7.11
C LEU A 100 13.04 13.47 8.36
N GLN A 101 13.98 13.08 9.20
CA GLN A 101 13.72 12.57 10.55
C GLN A 101 13.56 13.75 11.49
N VAL A 102 12.42 13.86 12.15
CA VAL A 102 12.12 14.95 13.05
C VAL A 102 11.13 14.55 14.15
N ARG A 103 11.33 15.06 15.35
CA ARG A 103 10.41 14.84 16.47
C ARG A 103 9.20 15.75 16.35
N ILE A 104 8.01 15.14 16.43
CA ILE A 104 6.72 15.85 16.32
C ILE A 104 5.90 15.58 17.57
N LYS A 105 5.28 16.62 18.12
CA LYS A 105 4.45 16.54 19.31
C LYS A 105 3.09 17.19 19.06
N SER A 106 2.03 16.39 19.24
CA SER A 106 0.65 16.83 19.11
C SER A 106 0.26 17.84 20.19
N HIS A 107 -0.50 18.86 19.83
CA HIS A 107 -1.22 19.71 20.77
C HIS A 107 -2.49 18.97 21.26
N TRP A 108 -3.19 19.52 22.23
CA TRP A 108 -4.41 18.90 22.74
C TRP A 108 -5.49 18.70 21.64
N LEU A 109 -5.63 19.66 20.71
CA LEU A 109 -6.52 19.55 19.54
C LEU A 109 -6.10 18.42 18.60
N GLY A 110 -4.82 18.12 18.49
CA GLY A 110 -4.32 17.03 17.67
C GLY A 110 -4.64 15.62 18.19
N ARG A 111 -5.34 15.50 19.32
CA ARG A 111 -5.97 14.25 19.79
C ARG A 111 -7.33 14.00 19.14
N PHE A 112 -7.95 15.05 18.60
CA PHE A 112 -9.28 15.01 17.98
C PHE A 112 -9.23 15.29 16.48
N LEU A 113 -8.36 16.21 16.05
CA LEU A 113 -8.14 16.58 14.67
C LEU A 113 -6.82 15.99 14.20
N ASP A 114 -6.75 15.54 12.97
CA ASP A 114 -5.55 14.89 12.42
C ASP A 114 -4.38 15.90 12.35
N PRO A 115 -3.29 15.69 13.14
CA PRO A 115 -2.10 16.52 13.08
C PRO A 115 -1.45 16.40 11.71
N HIS A 116 -0.88 17.49 11.21
CA HIS A 116 -0.18 17.47 9.94
C HIS A 116 0.91 18.55 9.85
N VAL A 117 1.85 18.29 8.98
CA VAL A 117 2.93 19.23 8.63
C VAL A 117 2.73 19.69 7.20
N TRP A 118 2.67 21.00 7.02
CA TRP A 118 2.83 21.63 5.72
C TRP A 118 4.32 21.72 5.39
N ILE A 119 4.68 21.34 4.18
CA ILE A 119 6.04 21.28 3.63
C ILE A 119 5.99 22.05 2.32
N GLY A 120 6.27 23.35 2.36
CA GLY A 120 5.99 24.24 1.23
C GLY A 120 4.48 24.21 0.90
N ASP A 121 4.15 23.79 -0.29
CA ASP A 121 2.78 23.59 -0.80
C ASP A 121 2.22 22.18 -0.55
N ASP A 122 3.02 21.27 -0.01
CA ASP A 122 2.62 19.90 0.31
C ASP A 122 2.15 19.76 1.76
N ARG A 123 1.49 18.64 2.06
CA ARG A 123 0.99 18.32 3.39
C ARG A 123 1.18 16.84 3.68
N GLN A 124 1.67 16.53 4.86
CA GLN A 124 1.75 15.15 5.36
C GLN A 124 1.06 15.04 6.71
N ASP A 125 0.06 14.15 6.75
CA ASP A 125 -0.73 13.93 7.96
C ASP A 125 -0.13 12.81 8.80
N LEU A 126 -0.33 12.94 10.10
CA LEU A 126 0.18 12.02 11.11
C LEU A 126 -0.99 11.47 11.94
N GLU A 127 -0.73 10.45 12.73
CA GLU A 127 -1.71 9.89 13.65
C GLU A 127 -2.06 10.87 14.77
N ARG A 128 -3.28 10.81 15.24
CA ARG A 128 -3.75 11.62 16.37
C ARG A 128 -2.97 11.29 17.64
N GLY A 129 -2.56 12.33 18.35
CA GLY A 129 -1.79 12.19 19.57
C GLY A 129 -0.31 11.87 19.33
N VAL A 130 0.20 12.05 18.11
CA VAL A 130 1.62 11.87 17.79
C VAL A 130 2.53 12.56 18.80
N CYS A 131 3.53 11.83 19.31
CA CYS A 131 4.54 12.38 20.23
C CYS A 131 5.83 11.58 20.14
N GLY A 132 6.60 11.74 19.05
CA GLY A 132 7.82 10.97 18.81
C GLY A 132 8.48 11.29 17.49
N GLU A 133 9.52 10.53 17.17
CA GLU A 133 10.24 10.62 15.89
C GLU A 133 9.33 10.19 14.73
N ARG A 134 9.34 10.98 13.67
CA ARG A 134 8.63 10.71 12.42
C ARG A 134 9.54 10.99 11.23
N PHE A 135 9.22 10.38 10.10
CA PHE A 135 10.00 10.49 8.88
C PHE A 135 9.12 11.10 7.78
N LEU A 136 9.37 12.37 7.47
CA LEU A 136 8.65 13.12 6.45
C LEU A 136 9.37 12.98 5.11
N ASN A 137 8.61 12.81 4.04
CA ASN A 137 9.15 12.68 2.70
C ASN A 137 9.25 14.06 2.05
N LEU A 138 10.47 14.52 1.78
CA LEU A 138 10.77 15.79 1.12
C LEU A 138 11.15 15.62 -0.36
N SER A 139 11.03 14.41 -0.92
CA SER A 139 11.35 14.15 -2.33
C SER A 139 10.54 15.07 -3.24
N GLY A 140 11.21 15.65 -4.25
CA GLY A 140 10.61 16.66 -5.12
C GLY A 140 10.57 18.09 -4.57
N GLN A 141 10.97 18.33 -3.31
CA GLN A 141 11.13 19.66 -2.71
C GLN A 141 12.59 20.14 -2.71
N GLY A 142 13.46 19.42 -3.41
CA GLY A 142 14.90 19.67 -3.44
C GLY A 142 15.30 21.12 -3.75
N PRO A 143 14.78 21.76 -4.81
CA PRO A 143 15.12 23.15 -5.12
C PRO A 143 14.82 24.11 -3.97
N ALA A 144 13.62 24.07 -3.40
CA ALA A 144 13.23 24.93 -2.28
C ALA A 144 14.06 24.65 -1.01
N LEU A 145 14.50 23.39 -0.83
CA LEU A 145 15.37 23.01 0.28
C LEU A 145 16.78 23.55 0.10
N THR A 146 17.35 23.43 -1.11
CA THR A 146 18.68 23.95 -1.45
C THR A 146 18.74 25.49 -1.33
N ASP A 147 17.68 26.16 -1.77
CA ASP A 147 17.56 27.63 -1.70
C ASP A 147 17.26 28.13 -0.27
N GLY A 148 17.07 27.23 0.71
CA GLY A 148 16.71 27.59 2.09
C GLY A 148 15.33 28.26 2.23
N THR A 149 14.47 28.10 1.23
CA THR A 149 13.12 28.70 1.21
C THR A 149 12.02 27.73 1.67
N LEU A 150 12.33 26.43 1.84
CA LEU A 150 11.36 25.41 2.20
C LEU A 150 10.80 25.65 3.61
N ALA A 151 9.52 26.05 3.67
CA ALA A 151 8.83 26.28 4.93
C ALA A 151 8.20 24.98 5.47
N LEU A 152 8.40 24.71 6.77
CA LEU A 152 7.70 23.67 7.52
C LEU A 152 6.81 24.28 8.59
N ARG A 153 5.54 23.89 8.59
CA ARG A 153 4.56 24.41 9.56
C ARG A 153 3.65 23.31 10.06
N GLY A 154 3.73 23.01 11.35
CA GLY A 154 2.81 22.12 12.04
C GLY A 154 1.43 22.73 12.24
N ARG A 155 0.39 21.93 12.04
CA ARG A 155 -0.99 22.25 12.45
C ARG A 155 -1.49 21.18 13.40
N PHE A 156 -2.00 21.59 14.55
CA PHE A 156 -2.36 20.72 15.67
C PHE A 156 -1.19 19.93 16.27
N CYS A 157 0.03 20.28 15.88
CA CYS A 157 1.30 19.75 16.40
C CYS A 157 2.41 20.80 16.31
N SER A 158 3.44 20.60 17.12
CA SER A 158 4.73 21.30 17.03
C SER A 158 5.78 20.38 16.40
N ILE A 159 6.73 20.99 15.70
CA ILE A 159 7.88 20.34 15.09
C ILE A 159 9.10 20.74 15.89
N ALA A 160 9.97 19.80 16.25
CA ALA A 160 11.22 20.11 16.92
C ALA A 160 12.12 20.97 16.03
N PRO A 161 12.91 21.91 16.63
CA PRO A 161 13.78 22.79 15.85
C PRO A 161 14.97 22.05 15.24
N GLN A 162 15.32 20.87 15.72
CA GLN A 162 16.42 20.05 15.22
C GLN A 162 15.86 18.82 14.50
N ALA A 163 16.49 18.49 13.39
CA ALA A 163 16.10 17.36 12.53
C ALA A 163 17.34 16.79 11.84
N THR A 164 17.18 15.65 11.19
CA THR A 164 18.21 15.02 10.35
C THR A 164 17.64 14.74 8.98
N LEU A 165 18.29 15.22 7.93
CA LEU A 165 17.96 14.85 6.56
C LEU A 165 18.77 13.62 6.15
N HIS A 166 18.07 12.57 5.72
CA HIS A 166 18.65 11.40 5.09
C HIS A 166 18.48 11.50 3.59
N VAL A 167 19.57 11.29 2.84
CA VAL A 167 19.59 11.34 1.38
C VAL A 167 19.87 9.93 0.86
N LEU A 168 18.87 9.34 0.20
CA LEU A 168 18.97 7.98 -0.33
C LEU A 168 19.14 8.04 -1.84
N SER A 169 20.35 7.71 -2.29
CA SER A 169 20.72 7.75 -3.70
C SER A 169 20.28 6.47 -4.40
N ASN A 170 19.57 6.62 -5.50
CA ASN A 170 19.10 5.53 -6.34
C ASN A 170 19.31 5.90 -7.82
N PRO A 171 19.46 4.90 -8.72
CA PRO A 171 19.32 5.14 -10.15
C PRO A 171 17.90 5.56 -10.49
N ASP A 172 17.69 6.12 -11.66
CA ASP A 172 16.35 6.31 -12.21
C ASP A 172 15.80 4.97 -12.71
N PHE A 173 15.08 4.27 -11.85
CA PHE A 173 14.50 2.97 -12.18
C PHE A 173 13.49 3.05 -13.34
N GLY A 174 12.92 4.23 -13.64
CA GLY A 174 12.03 4.41 -14.78
C GLY A 174 12.70 4.25 -16.15
N GLN A 175 14.03 4.29 -16.20
CA GLN A 175 14.81 4.05 -17.43
C GLN A 175 15.22 2.59 -17.61
N GLN A 176 14.93 1.73 -16.66
CA GLN A 176 15.26 0.31 -16.69
C GLN A 176 14.07 -0.52 -17.17
N ARG A 177 14.33 -1.76 -17.60
CA ARG A 177 13.23 -2.69 -17.94
C ARG A 177 12.55 -3.16 -16.67
N LEU A 178 11.25 -2.86 -16.56
CA LEU A 178 10.43 -3.12 -15.38
C LEU A 178 9.50 -4.31 -15.59
N LEU A 179 9.35 -5.14 -14.57
CA LEU A 179 8.26 -6.09 -14.44
C LEU A 179 7.49 -5.79 -13.15
N ILE A 180 6.20 -5.55 -13.25
CA ILE A 180 5.34 -5.34 -12.08
C ILE A 180 4.54 -6.61 -11.82
N VAL A 181 4.73 -7.21 -10.66
CA VAL A 181 3.96 -8.34 -10.16
C VAL A 181 2.83 -7.81 -9.30
N ALA A 182 1.61 -7.87 -9.83
CA ALA A 182 0.39 -7.42 -9.19
C ALA A 182 -0.43 -8.63 -8.72
N PRO A 183 -0.62 -8.87 -7.42
CA PRO A 183 -1.50 -9.93 -6.94
C PRO A 183 -2.92 -9.83 -7.48
N HIS A 184 -3.46 -8.61 -7.59
CA HIS A 184 -4.80 -8.30 -8.07
C HIS A 184 -4.77 -7.22 -9.15
N ALA A 185 -5.88 -7.03 -9.85
CA ALA A 185 -5.98 -6.17 -11.03
C ALA A 185 -5.70 -4.67 -10.79
N ASP A 186 -5.82 -4.18 -9.57
CA ASP A 186 -5.64 -2.77 -9.19
C ASP A 186 -4.30 -2.48 -8.52
N ASP A 187 -3.53 -3.51 -8.13
CA ASP A 187 -2.31 -3.35 -7.32
C ASP A 187 -1.22 -2.56 -8.04
N ALA A 188 -1.07 -2.76 -9.36
CA ALA A 188 -0.09 -2.03 -10.17
C ALA A 188 -0.41 -0.52 -10.22
N GLU A 189 -1.69 -0.16 -10.43
CA GLU A 189 -2.16 1.22 -10.46
C GLU A 189 -2.04 1.88 -9.09
N LEU A 190 -2.38 1.15 -8.02
CA LEU A 190 -2.27 1.64 -6.65
C LEU A 190 -0.83 1.98 -6.28
N ALA A 191 0.09 1.08 -6.57
CA ALA A 191 1.48 1.19 -6.16
C ALA A 191 2.33 2.07 -7.08
N ALA A 192 2.22 1.90 -8.40
CA ALA A 192 3.26 2.26 -9.35
C ALA A 192 2.78 2.90 -10.65
N PHE A 193 1.53 3.41 -10.74
CA PHE A 193 1.04 4.05 -11.96
C PHE A 193 1.95 5.18 -12.43
N GLY A 194 2.40 6.02 -11.51
CA GLY A 194 3.26 7.15 -11.84
C GLY A 194 4.64 6.73 -12.34
N LEU A 195 5.14 5.61 -11.87
CA LEU A 195 6.38 5.01 -12.37
C LEU A 195 6.15 4.43 -13.77
N TYR A 196 5.21 3.49 -13.91
CA TYR A 196 5.08 2.75 -15.14
C TYR A 196 4.56 3.60 -16.32
N SER A 197 3.74 4.63 -16.04
CA SER A 197 3.26 5.53 -17.10
C SER A 197 4.35 6.43 -17.72
N ARG A 198 5.52 6.48 -17.10
CA ARG A 198 6.69 7.24 -17.57
C ARG A 198 7.88 6.36 -17.94
N ALA A 199 7.77 5.06 -17.65
CA ALA A 199 8.83 4.11 -17.96
C ALA A 199 8.87 3.79 -19.47
N SER A 200 10.07 3.56 -19.99
CA SER A 200 10.29 3.26 -21.42
C SER A 200 9.99 1.80 -21.76
N ASP A 201 10.17 0.88 -20.82
CA ASP A 201 10.00 -0.57 -21.02
C ASP A 201 9.40 -1.21 -19.76
N VAL A 202 8.11 -1.50 -19.77
CA VAL A 202 7.39 -2.06 -18.64
C VAL A 202 6.48 -3.20 -19.06
N SER A 203 6.43 -4.24 -18.22
CA SER A 203 5.46 -5.34 -18.30
C SER A 203 4.73 -5.47 -16.98
N ILE A 204 3.44 -5.81 -17.02
CA ILE A 204 2.60 -6.00 -15.84
C ILE A 204 2.03 -7.40 -15.85
N VAL A 205 2.21 -8.12 -14.75
CA VAL A 205 1.72 -9.49 -14.56
C VAL A 205 0.77 -9.51 -13.38
N THR A 206 -0.50 -9.79 -13.64
CA THR A 206 -1.52 -9.94 -12.61
C THR A 206 -1.74 -11.41 -12.30
N LEU A 207 -1.67 -11.79 -11.02
CA LEU A 207 -1.66 -13.19 -10.62
C LEU A 207 -3.05 -13.79 -10.52
N THR A 208 -4.00 -13.08 -9.86
CA THR A 208 -5.32 -13.63 -9.56
C THR A 208 -6.43 -12.92 -10.31
N GLN A 209 -7.58 -13.61 -10.41
CA GLN A 209 -8.77 -13.09 -11.08
C GLN A 209 -9.53 -12.05 -10.24
N GLY A 210 -9.31 -11.98 -8.90
CA GLY A 210 -10.03 -11.05 -8.03
C GLY A 210 -11.53 -11.32 -7.91
N GLU A 211 -11.96 -12.58 -7.97
CA GLU A 211 -13.34 -13.02 -8.10
C GLU A 211 -14.16 -12.99 -6.81
N ILE A 212 -13.51 -12.85 -5.66
CA ILE A 212 -14.16 -12.86 -4.34
C ILE A 212 -14.87 -11.55 -4.01
N GLU A 213 -15.74 -11.56 -2.99
CA GLU A 213 -16.52 -10.38 -2.57
C GLU A 213 -17.39 -9.82 -3.71
N ALA A 214 -18.20 -10.70 -4.31
CA ALA A 214 -19.02 -10.42 -5.48
C ALA A 214 -20.45 -9.93 -5.17
N GLU A 215 -20.73 -9.41 -3.94
CA GLU A 215 -22.05 -9.02 -3.47
C GLU A 215 -22.74 -8.04 -4.42
N ARG A 216 -22.02 -7.08 -4.96
CA ARG A 216 -22.56 -6.10 -5.92
C ARG A 216 -23.23 -6.77 -7.12
N TYR A 217 -22.66 -7.86 -7.62
CA TYR A 217 -23.19 -8.58 -8.77
C TYR A 217 -24.34 -9.53 -8.37
N ARG A 218 -24.36 -9.99 -7.12
CA ARG A 218 -25.52 -10.69 -6.55
C ARG A 218 -26.74 -9.77 -6.43
N ASP A 219 -26.52 -8.50 -6.07
CA ASP A 219 -27.57 -7.49 -6.02
C ASP A 219 -28.18 -7.20 -7.41
N MET A 220 -27.50 -7.60 -8.50
CA MET A 220 -27.98 -7.56 -9.87
C MET A 220 -28.80 -8.80 -10.27
N GLY A 221 -29.06 -9.74 -9.34
CA GLY A 221 -29.88 -10.94 -9.54
C GLY A 221 -29.10 -12.21 -9.92
N LEU A 222 -27.76 -12.20 -9.87
CA LEU A 222 -26.95 -13.37 -10.18
C LEU A 222 -26.82 -14.30 -8.97
N ALA A 223 -26.77 -15.62 -9.23
CA ALA A 223 -26.41 -16.59 -8.20
C ALA A 223 -24.97 -16.36 -7.71
N PRO A 224 -24.63 -16.72 -6.46
CA PRO A 224 -23.31 -16.41 -5.89
C PRO A 224 -22.13 -16.83 -6.78
N ALA A 225 -22.13 -18.04 -7.30
CA ALA A 225 -21.05 -18.54 -8.16
C ALA A 225 -20.98 -17.81 -9.52
N GLU A 226 -22.12 -17.41 -10.08
CA GLU A 226 -22.19 -16.64 -11.33
C GLU A 226 -21.69 -15.21 -11.12
N ALA A 227 -22.05 -14.59 -9.99
CA ALA A 227 -21.57 -13.28 -9.60
C ALA A 227 -20.04 -13.27 -9.44
N ALA A 228 -19.47 -14.28 -8.79
CA ALA A 228 -18.03 -14.44 -8.65
C ALA A 228 -17.34 -14.66 -10.02
N ARG A 229 -17.90 -15.50 -10.89
CA ARG A 229 -17.39 -15.69 -12.27
C ARG A 229 -17.41 -14.39 -13.08
N LEU A 230 -18.52 -13.63 -13.00
CA LEU A 230 -18.62 -12.35 -13.69
C LEU A 230 -17.57 -11.36 -13.18
N LYS A 231 -17.46 -11.22 -11.86
CA LYS A 231 -16.45 -10.36 -11.24
C LYS A 231 -15.03 -10.75 -11.68
N GLY A 232 -14.69 -12.04 -11.60
CA GLY A 232 -13.37 -12.55 -12.03
C GLY A 232 -13.04 -12.21 -13.48
N ARG A 233 -14.00 -12.35 -14.40
CA ARG A 233 -13.82 -11.95 -15.80
C ARG A 233 -13.61 -10.44 -15.97
N LEU A 234 -14.40 -9.62 -15.26
CA LEU A 234 -14.27 -8.15 -15.34
C LEU A 234 -12.92 -7.68 -14.80
N ARG A 235 -12.49 -8.19 -13.64
CA ARG A 235 -11.19 -7.83 -13.09
C ARG A 235 -10.02 -8.38 -13.91
N SER A 236 -10.16 -9.56 -14.51
CA SER A 236 -9.16 -10.02 -15.48
C SER A 236 -9.09 -9.13 -16.72
N TRP A 237 -10.20 -8.57 -17.15
CA TRP A 237 -10.22 -7.56 -18.21
C TRP A 237 -9.57 -6.26 -17.75
N ASP A 238 -9.87 -5.78 -16.54
CA ASP A 238 -9.25 -4.58 -15.96
C ASP A 238 -7.72 -4.70 -15.94
N SER A 239 -7.19 -5.86 -15.54
CA SER A 239 -5.73 -6.11 -15.47
C SER A 239 -5.01 -6.03 -16.82
N LEU A 240 -5.73 -6.21 -17.91
CA LEU A 240 -5.19 -6.13 -19.27
C LEU A 240 -5.44 -4.78 -19.93
N ALA A 241 -6.57 -4.14 -19.62
CA ALA A 241 -7.05 -2.93 -20.30
C ALA A 241 -6.63 -1.64 -19.58
N VAL A 242 -6.66 -1.60 -18.25
CA VAL A 242 -6.36 -0.37 -17.50
C VAL A 242 -4.91 0.08 -17.68
N PRO A 243 -3.89 -0.81 -17.69
CA PRO A 243 -2.51 -0.40 -17.93
C PRO A 243 -2.27 0.28 -19.29
N LEU A 244 -3.13 0.05 -20.29
CA LEU A 244 -3.04 0.73 -21.59
C LEU A 244 -3.22 2.24 -21.44
N TRP A 245 -4.01 2.68 -20.47
CA TRP A 245 -4.15 4.10 -20.13
C TRP A 245 -2.83 4.74 -19.72
N GLY A 246 -1.99 3.98 -19.01
CA GLY A 246 -0.63 4.39 -18.65
C GLY A 246 0.43 4.15 -19.72
N GLY A 247 0.03 3.77 -20.95
CA GLY A 247 0.94 3.58 -22.07
C GLY A 247 1.58 2.20 -22.17
N VAL A 248 1.21 1.24 -21.32
CA VAL A 248 1.73 -0.13 -21.38
C VAL A 248 1.13 -0.84 -22.58
N ALA A 249 1.95 -1.42 -23.43
CA ALA A 249 1.48 -2.16 -24.62
C ALA A 249 0.70 -3.42 -24.21
N GLN A 250 -0.37 -3.76 -24.92
CA GLN A 250 -1.25 -4.89 -24.60
C GLN A 250 -0.48 -6.21 -24.44
N GLN A 251 0.48 -6.49 -25.31
CA GLN A 251 1.30 -7.71 -25.25
C GLN A 251 2.24 -7.78 -24.03
N ARG A 252 2.34 -6.68 -23.28
CA ARG A 252 3.08 -6.56 -22.03
C ARG A 252 2.21 -6.68 -20.79
N CYS A 253 0.89 -6.83 -20.97
CA CYS A 253 -0.06 -7.06 -19.88
C CYS A 253 -0.44 -8.55 -19.88
N VAL A 254 -0.17 -9.24 -18.77
CA VAL A 254 -0.37 -10.68 -18.63
C VAL A 254 -1.27 -10.97 -17.44
N GLN A 255 -2.31 -11.79 -17.65
CA GLN A 255 -3.18 -12.31 -16.60
C GLN A 255 -2.90 -13.80 -16.39
N LEU A 256 -2.49 -14.19 -15.16
CA LEU A 256 -2.17 -15.60 -14.85
C LEU A 256 -3.37 -16.45 -14.46
N GLY A 257 -4.48 -15.83 -14.08
CA GLY A 257 -5.75 -16.53 -13.89
C GLY A 257 -5.88 -17.37 -12.62
N TYR A 258 -4.95 -17.25 -11.67
CA TYR A 258 -5.07 -17.90 -10.36
C TYR A 258 -6.22 -17.31 -9.56
N TYR A 259 -6.57 -17.93 -8.42
CA TYR A 259 -7.74 -17.57 -7.64
C TYR A 259 -7.37 -16.86 -6.35
N CYS A 260 -8.16 -15.84 -5.98
CA CYS A 260 -7.96 -15.05 -4.78
C CYS A 260 -7.97 -15.90 -3.51
N LEU A 261 -7.09 -15.55 -2.56
CA LEU A 261 -6.93 -16.20 -1.24
C LEU A 261 -6.57 -17.70 -1.32
N GLN A 262 -6.09 -18.18 -2.48
CA GLN A 262 -5.64 -19.55 -2.67
C GLN A 262 -4.11 -19.67 -2.72
N LEU A 263 -3.36 -18.59 -2.98
CA LEU A 263 -1.90 -18.63 -3.18
C LEU A 263 -1.15 -19.21 -1.97
N ASP A 264 -1.56 -18.85 -0.74
CA ASP A 264 -0.95 -19.41 0.49
C ASP A 264 -1.23 -20.93 0.66
N ALA A 265 -2.42 -21.40 0.26
CA ALA A 265 -2.75 -22.82 0.27
C ALA A 265 -1.96 -23.58 -0.80
N MET A 266 -1.82 -23.02 -2.01
CA MET A 266 -0.97 -23.57 -3.07
C MET A 266 0.48 -23.70 -2.62
N ALA A 267 1.04 -22.69 -1.93
CA ALA A 267 2.41 -22.73 -1.41
C ALA A 267 2.66 -23.84 -0.37
N LYS A 268 1.62 -24.25 0.34
CA LYS A 268 1.69 -25.36 1.34
C LYS A 268 1.55 -26.74 0.73
N ALA A 269 0.95 -26.85 -0.43
CA ALA A 269 0.77 -28.10 -1.18
C ALA A 269 1.03 -27.85 -2.69
N PRO A 270 2.32 -27.74 -3.10
CA PRO A 270 2.71 -27.17 -4.39
C PRO A 270 2.15 -27.89 -5.64
N ASP A 271 1.86 -29.17 -5.54
CA ASP A 271 1.35 -30.01 -6.64
C ASP A 271 -0.17 -30.12 -6.65
N GLN A 272 -0.84 -29.63 -5.59
CA GLN A 272 -2.29 -29.68 -5.50
C GLN A 272 -2.91 -28.43 -6.15
N GLY A 273 -3.95 -28.65 -6.98
CA GLY A 273 -4.73 -27.56 -7.57
C GLY A 273 -5.72 -26.95 -6.57
N PHE A 274 -5.74 -25.60 -6.48
CA PHE A 274 -6.65 -24.86 -5.62
C PHE A 274 -7.51 -23.90 -6.45
N GLY A 275 -8.70 -24.34 -6.81
CA GLY A 275 -9.69 -23.52 -7.53
C GLY A 275 -10.36 -22.47 -6.65
N SER A 276 -11.19 -21.64 -7.27
CA SER A 276 -11.98 -20.63 -6.57
C SER A 276 -13.04 -21.25 -5.66
N ARG A 277 -13.07 -20.80 -4.41
CA ARG A 277 -14.10 -21.21 -3.45
C ARG A 277 -15.45 -20.58 -3.73
N GLU A 278 -15.48 -19.39 -4.35
CA GLU A 278 -16.72 -18.67 -4.63
C GLU A 278 -17.31 -19.00 -6.00
N SER A 279 -16.48 -19.04 -7.06
CA SER A 279 -16.96 -19.33 -8.42
C SER A 279 -17.06 -20.82 -8.74
N GLY A 280 -16.35 -21.68 -7.98
CA GLY A 280 -16.23 -23.12 -8.25
C GLY A 280 -15.35 -23.45 -9.46
N GLU A 281 -14.65 -22.47 -10.03
CA GLU A 281 -13.76 -22.69 -11.17
C GLU A 281 -12.36 -23.14 -10.71
N SER A 282 -11.71 -23.98 -11.56
CA SER A 282 -10.38 -24.52 -11.30
C SER A 282 -9.47 -24.57 -12.52
N ASP A 283 -9.90 -23.99 -13.66
CA ASP A 283 -9.10 -23.91 -14.88
C ASP A 283 -8.64 -22.46 -15.13
N ILE A 284 -7.33 -22.22 -14.97
CA ILE A 284 -6.73 -20.87 -15.12
C ILE A 284 -6.74 -20.38 -16.58
N ARG A 285 -6.87 -21.27 -17.58
CA ARG A 285 -6.83 -20.92 -19.01
C ARG A 285 -8.00 -20.06 -19.45
N LYS A 286 -9.13 -20.11 -18.74
CA LYS A 286 -10.36 -19.38 -19.10
C LYS A 286 -10.15 -17.87 -19.28
N VAL A 287 -9.26 -17.27 -18.50
CA VAL A 287 -8.99 -15.83 -18.56
C VAL A 287 -7.68 -15.50 -19.28
N ARG A 288 -6.85 -16.51 -19.58
CA ARG A 288 -5.55 -16.33 -20.27
C ARG A 288 -5.65 -16.17 -21.80
N ARG A 289 -6.82 -16.33 -22.37
CA ARG A 289 -7.03 -16.30 -23.84
C ARG A 289 -6.61 -15.00 -24.52
N PHE A 290 -6.40 -13.92 -23.76
CA PHE A 290 -5.94 -12.65 -24.27
C PHE A 290 -4.44 -12.40 -24.05
N ASN A 291 -3.74 -13.30 -23.38
CA ASN A 291 -2.30 -13.23 -23.24
C ASN A 291 -1.64 -13.44 -24.62
N ALA A 292 -0.64 -12.64 -24.90
CA ALA A 292 0.15 -12.77 -26.14
C ALA A 292 1.20 -13.90 -26.07
N LEU A 293 1.42 -14.46 -24.89
CA LEU A 293 2.44 -15.45 -24.59
C LEU A 293 1.80 -16.71 -23.99
N SER A 294 2.21 -17.88 -24.49
CA SER A 294 1.87 -19.17 -23.88
C SER A 294 2.77 -19.41 -22.66
N LEU A 295 2.18 -19.90 -21.57
CA LEU A 295 2.82 -20.12 -20.30
C LEU A 295 2.83 -21.60 -19.91
N PRO A 296 3.78 -22.08 -19.09
CA PRO A 296 3.84 -23.46 -18.64
C PRO A 296 2.54 -23.98 -18.04
N GLY A 297 1.85 -23.17 -17.22
CA GLY A 297 0.56 -23.53 -16.63
C GLY A 297 -0.61 -23.71 -17.60
N ASP A 298 -0.43 -23.37 -18.90
CA ASP A 298 -1.44 -23.62 -19.94
C ASP A 298 -1.51 -25.10 -20.30
N GLY A 299 -0.47 -25.88 -19.98
CA GLY A 299 -0.39 -27.30 -20.34
C GLY A 299 -1.51 -28.13 -19.71
N ASP A 300 -1.75 -27.98 -18.43
CA ASP A 300 -2.78 -28.70 -17.68
C ASP A 300 -3.92 -27.79 -17.20
N GLY A 301 -3.70 -26.48 -17.14
CA GLY A 301 -4.66 -25.49 -16.66
C GLY A 301 -4.90 -25.51 -15.15
N LEU A 302 -4.08 -26.25 -14.37
CA LEU A 302 -4.28 -26.43 -12.94
C LEU A 302 -3.71 -25.25 -12.14
N PRO A 303 -4.46 -24.71 -11.17
CA PRO A 303 -3.99 -23.65 -10.28
C PRO A 303 -3.10 -24.25 -9.17
N THR A 304 -1.88 -24.65 -9.53
CA THR A 304 -0.87 -25.19 -8.62
C THR A 304 0.25 -24.16 -8.36
N TRP A 305 0.93 -24.29 -7.22
CA TRP A 305 2.10 -23.46 -6.92
C TRP A 305 3.23 -23.68 -7.93
N ARG A 306 3.45 -24.92 -8.32
CA ARG A 306 4.46 -25.27 -9.33
C ARG A 306 4.20 -24.53 -10.65
N ASN A 307 2.96 -24.50 -11.14
CA ASN A 307 2.60 -23.76 -12.34
C ASN A 307 2.80 -22.26 -12.17
N LEU A 308 2.44 -21.67 -11.01
CA LEU A 308 2.65 -20.25 -10.74
C LEU A 308 4.13 -19.88 -10.78
N VAL A 309 5.00 -20.65 -10.12
CA VAL A 309 6.45 -20.41 -10.11
C VAL A 309 7.04 -20.57 -11.52
N ALA A 310 6.63 -21.61 -12.26
CA ALA A 310 7.08 -21.83 -13.63
C ALA A 310 6.61 -20.73 -14.59
N ASP A 311 5.38 -20.25 -14.47
CA ASP A 311 4.83 -19.13 -15.24
C ASP A 311 5.66 -17.86 -15.00
N LEU A 312 5.93 -17.52 -13.73
CA LEU A 312 6.76 -16.35 -13.37
C LEU A 312 8.20 -16.48 -13.87
N ALA A 313 8.82 -17.66 -13.76
CA ALA A 313 10.16 -17.91 -14.28
C ALA A 313 10.21 -17.71 -15.81
N ARG A 314 9.21 -18.24 -16.54
CA ARG A 314 9.07 -18.02 -17.98
C ARG A 314 8.94 -16.55 -18.36
N LEU A 315 8.19 -15.77 -17.55
CA LEU A 315 8.02 -14.34 -17.79
C LEU A 315 9.30 -13.55 -17.52
N LEU A 316 10.05 -13.93 -16.48
CA LEU A 316 11.39 -13.35 -16.22
C LEU A 316 12.35 -13.58 -17.40
N GLU A 317 12.37 -14.80 -17.95
CA GLU A 317 13.19 -15.13 -19.11
C GLU A 317 12.76 -14.39 -20.39
N HIS A 318 11.44 -14.20 -20.56
CA HIS A 318 10.88 -13.56 -21.73
C HIS A 318 11.09 -12.04 -21.73
N TYR A 319 10.73 -11.38 -20.63
CA TYR A 319 10.82 -9.92 -20.54
C TYR A 319 12.19 -9.42 -20.09
N ARG A 320 12.98 -10.25 -19.44
CA ARG A 320 14.32 -9.95 -18.92
C ARG A 320 14.38 -8.62 -18.15
N PRO A 321 13.51 -8.44 -17.12
CA PRO A 321 13.46 -7.20 -16.37
C PRO A 321 14.76 -6.97 -15.59
N GLU A 322 15.24 -5.73 -15.58
CA GLU A 322 16.36 -5.33 -14.71
C GLU A 322 15.85 -5.12 -13.29
N VAL A 323 14.61 -4.65 -13.17
CA VAL A 323 13.95 -4.40 -11.88
C VAL A 323 12.57 -5.04 -11.85
N VAL A 324 12.24 -5.67 -10.72
CA VAL A 324 10.91 -6.24 -10.49
C VAL A 324 10.24 -5.54 -9.32
N LEU A 325 9.00 -5.11 -9.54
CA LEU A 325 8.14 -4.58 -8.49
C LEU A 325 7.26 -5.69 -7.92
N THR A 326 7.18 -5.79 -6.59
CA THR A 326 6.35 -6.80 -5.91
C THR A 326 5.92 -6.27 -4.54
N PRO A 327 4.83 -6.78 -3.92
CA PRO A 327 4.45 -6.36 -2.58
C PRO A 327 5.54 -6.60 -1.53
N HIS A 328 5.59 -5.71 -0.53
CA HIS A 328 6.53 -5.84 0.59
C HIS A 328 6.04 -6.94 1.56
N PRO A 329 6.74 -8.07 1.70
CA PRO A 329 6.22 -9.24 2.41
C PRO A 329 6.07 -9.03 3.93
N GLU A 330 6.83 -8.10 4.54
CA GLU A 330 6.73 -7.82 5.96
C GLU A 330 5.76 -6.68 6.29
N LEU A 331 5.53 -5.73 5.38
CA LEU A 331 4.64 -4.58 5.60
C LEU A 331 3.19 -4.88 5.19
N ASP A 332 3.02 -5.54 4.05
CA ASP A 332 1.69 -5.82 3.52
C ASP A 332 1.11 -7.10 4.17
N PRO A 333 -0.04 -7.02 4.85
CA PRO A 333 -0.63 -8.16 5.55
C PRO A 333 -1.50 -9.07 4.67
N HIS A 334 -1.70 -8.74 3.41
CA HIS A 334 -2.58 -9.55 2.55
C HIS A 334 -1.88 -10.86 2.17
N SER A 335 -2.58 -11.99 2.35
CA SER A 335 -2.00 -13.32 2.13
C SER A 335 -1.51 -13.54 0.71
N ASP A 336 -2.27 -13.06 -0.29
CA ASP A 336 -1.87 -13.17 -1.69
C ASP A 336 -0.67 -12.28 -2.01
N HIS A 337 -0.54 -11.09 -1.36
CA HIS A 337 0.62 -10.22 -1.54
C HIS A 337 1.90 -10.88 -1.01
N VAL A 338 1.85 -11.43 0.20
CA VAL A 338 2.99 -12.17 0.76
C VAL A 338 3.37 -13.38 -0.10
N ALA A 339 2.35 -14.15 -0.53
CA ALA A 339 2.57 -15.34 -1.34
C ALA A 339 3.09 -15.00 -2.75
N SER A 340 2.66 -13.89 -3.35
CA SER A 340 3.16 -13.47 -4.68
C SER A 340 4.64 -13.15 -4.67
N THR A 341 5.12 -12.44 -3.63
CA THR A 341 6.54 -12.16 -3.47
C THR A 341 7.34 -13.44 -3.22
N ARG A 342 6.79 -14.37 -2.43
CA ARG A 342 7.41 -15.69 -2.25
C ARG A 342 7.51 -16.46 -3.57
N ALA A 343 6.44 -16.51 -4.37
CA ALA A 343 6.44 -17.19 -5.67
C ALA A 343 7.45 -16.54 -6.64
N LEU A 344 7.55 -15.21 -6.63
CA LEU A 344 8.54 -14.48 -7.43
C LEU A 344 9.97 -14.85 -7.02
N MET A 345 10.28 -14.93 -5.73
CA MET A 345 11.62 -15.31 -5.27
C MET A 345 11.99 -16.74 -5.70
N GLU A 346 11.06 -17.70 -5.57
CA GLU A 346 11.25 -19.07 -6.07
C GLU A 346 11.41 -19.08 -7.62
N ALA A 347 10.70 -18.22 -8.32
CA ALA A 347 10.81 -18.09 -9.78
C ALA A 347 12.15 -17.49 -10.22
N ILE A 348 12.71 -16.53 -9.48
CA ILE A 348 14.04 -15.97 -9.73
C ILE A 348 15.13 -17.04 -9.56
N GLU A 349 14.97 -17.93 -8.58
CA GLU A 349 15.90 -19.05 -8.39
C GLU A 349 15.81 -20.08 -9.53
N LEU A 350 14.61 -20.31 -10.06
CA LEU A 350 14.36 -21.26 -11.17
C LEU A 350 14.78 -20.69 -12.53
N SER A 351 14.66 -19.37 -12.71
CA SER A 351 14.87 -18.68 -13.98
C SER A 351 16.37 -18.60 -14.35
N SER A 352 16.66 -18.68 -15.63
CA SER A 352 17.98 -18.35 -16.17
C SER A 352 18.28 -16.83 -16.16
N TRP A 353 17.26 -15.99 -15.99
CA TRP A 353 17.37 -14.54 -15.87
C TRP A 353 17.24 -14.07 -14.43
N ARG A 354 18.17 -13.23 -13.98
CA ARG A 354 18.14 -12.63 -12.64
C ARG A 354 18.01 -11.11 -12.74
N PRO A 355 16.96 -10.50 -12.15
CA PRO A 355 16.87 -9.04 -12.02
C PRO A 355 17.96 -8.52 -11.07
N GLN A 356 18.29 -7.23 -11.20
CA GLN A 356 19.30 -6.56 -10.37
C GLN A 356 18.72 -6.06 -9.05
N ALA A 357 17.44 -5.67 -9.04
CA ALA A 357 16.79 -5.11 -7.87
C ALA A 357 15.30 -5.45 -7.80
N LEU A 358 14.78 -5.46 -6.57
CA LEU A 358 13.37 -5.44 -6.27
C LEU A 358 12.97 -4.06 -5.74
N LEU A 359 11.85 -3.55 -6.22
CA LEU A 359 11.13 -2.43 -5.62
C LEU A 359 9.91 -2.99 -4.90
N LEU A 360 9.95 -2.95 -3.57
CA LEU A 360 8.88 -3.49 -2.73
C LEU A 360 7.89 -2.38 -2.43
N TYR A 361 6.58 -2.65 -2.59
CA TYR A 361 5.51 -1.70 -2.33
C TYR A 361 4.51 -2.24 -1.31
N ALA A 362 3.73 -1.36 -0.66
CA ALA A 362 2.69 -1.75 0.28
C ALA A 362 1.38 -1.01 -0.03
N ASN A 363 0.35 -1.73 -0.43
CA ASN A 363 -1.01 -1.22 -0.63
C ASN A 363 -1.84 -1.30 0.65
N HIS A 364 -1.46 -2.18 1.58
CA HIS A 364 -2.03 -2.36 2.90
C HIS A 364 -0.94 -2.31 3.98
N LEU A 365 -1.30 -2.01 5.22
CA LEU A 365 -0.38 -2.14 6.35
C LEU A 365 -0.96 -3.01 7.46
N HIS A 366 -0.08 -3.67 8.21
CA HIS A 366 -0.45 -4.40 9.42
C HIS A 366 -1.02 -3.48 10.48
N ASP A 367 -0.33 -2.40 10.77
CA ASP A 367 -0.51 -1.65 12.02
C ASP A 367 -1.33 -0.37 11.84
N ASN A 368 -1.58 0.08 10.59
CA ASN A 368 -2.35 1.28 10.30
C ASN A 368 -3.18 1.16 9.01
N ASP A 369 -4.48 0.90 9.15
CA ASP A 369 -5.39 0.77 8.00
C ASP A 369 -5.60 2.11 7.25
N ARG A 370 -5.20 3.24 7.83
CA ARG A 370 -5.36 4.57 7.23
C ARG A 370 -4.16 5.04 6.41
N TRP A 371 -3.02 4.40 6.57
CA TRP A 371 -1.82 4.80 5.83
C TRP A 371 -2.00 4.61 4.31
N PRO A 372 -1.47 5.52 3.48
CA PRO A 372 -0.98 6.86 3.77
C PRO A 372 -2.09 7.77 4.33
N MET A 373 -1.77 8.50 5.41
CA MET A 373 -2.73 9.39 6.04
C MET A 373 -2.89 10.71 5.27
N GLY A 374 -3.95 11.46 5.57
CA GLY A 374 -4.24 12.73 4.93
C GLY A 374 -5.04 12.62 3.64
N PRO A 375 -5.36 13.77 3.02
CA PRO A 375 -6.14 13.83 1.80
C PRO A 375 -5.32 13.40 0.57
N ALA A 376 -6.02 13.04 -0.51
CA ALA A 376 -5.40 12.79 -1.81
C ALA A 376 -4.64 14.02 -2.32
N GLY A 377 -3.70 13.79 -3.24
CA GLY A 377 -2.92 14.86 -3.87
C GLY A 377 -1.75 15.38 -3.05
N HIS A 378 -1.56 14.91 -1.83
CA HIS A 378 -0.48 15.29 -0.92
C HIS A 378 0.55 14.17 -0.74
N GLY A 379 1.66 14.50 -0.09
CA GLY A 379 2.80 13.60 0.11
C GLY A 379 2.50 12.41 1.03
N ILE A 380 3.45 11.50 1.09
CA ILE A 380 3.41 10.29 1.91
C ILE A 380 4.53 10.36 2.93
N ALA A 381 4.22 10.50 4.21
CA ALA A 381 5.17 10.23 5.28
C ALA A 381 5.45 8.72 5.36
N LEU A 382 6.63 8.33 5.82
CA LEU A 382 6.96 6.91 5.97
C LEU A 382 5.95 6.22 6.90
N PRO A 383 5.61 4.94 6.65
CA PRO A 383 4.70 4.18 7.49
C PRO A 383 5.27 3.95 8.90
N PRO A 384 4.43 3.58 9.88
CA PRO A 384 4.93 3.19 11.19
C PRO A 384 5.90 2.02 11.08
N ALA A 385 7.09 2.19 11.65
CA ALA A 385 8.09 1.15 11.82
C ALA A 385 8.59 1.25 13.28
N ILE A 386 8.06 0.39 14.13
CA ILE A 386 8.47 0.28 15.54
C ILE A 386 9.69 -0.63 15.65
N GLU A 387 9.73 -1.65 14.81
CA GLU A 387 10.89 -2.51 14.58
C GLU A 387 11.53 -2.13 13.25
N PRO A 388 12.88 -2.14 13.14
CA PRO A 388 13.56 -1.84 11.88
C PRO A 388 13.12 -2.76 10.75
N LEU A 389 12.96 -2.19 9.56
CA LEU A 389 12.65 -2.94 8.35
C LEU A 389 13.92 -3.05 7.51
N PRO A 390 14.42 -4.26 7.24
CA PRO A 390 15.58 -4.44 6.37
C PRO A 390 15.26 -3.95 4.95
N ALA A 391 16.06 -2.98 4.47
CA ALA A 391 16.01 -2.51 3.11
C ALA A 391 17.38 -1.96 2.71
N ASP A 392 17.76 -2.13 1.45
CA ASP A 392 19.00 -1.57 0.91
C ASP A 392 18.82 -0.09 0.55
N GLY A 393 17.60 0.42 0.56
CA GLY A 393 17.28 1.80 0.29
C GLY A 393 15.79 2.09 0.24
N LEU A 394 15.47 3.37 0.05
CA LEU A 394 14.14 3.84 -0.28
C LEU A 394 14.20 4.66 -1.56
N TRP A 395 13.23 4.47 -2.41
CA TRP A 395 13.04 5.29 -3.59
C TRP A 395 11.63 5.87 -3.61
N SER A 396 11.54 7.18 -3.75
CA SER A 396 10.25 7.88 -3.70
C SER A 396 10.16 8.93 -4.82
N PRO A 397 9.79 8.51 -6.03
CA PRO A 397 9.58 9.44 -7.14
C PRO A 397 8.37 10.34 -6.88
N SER A 398 8.53 11.63 -7.18
CA SER A 398 7.44 12.60 -7.11
C SER A 398 6.57 12.55 -8.35
N LEU A 399 5.27 12.80 -8.19
CA LEU A 399 4.27 12.85 -9.25
C LEU A 399 3.74 14.26 -9.42
N ASP A 400 3.74 14.76 -10.65
CA ASP A 400 3.10 16.01 -10.99
C ASP A 400 1.56 15.94 -10.95
N ALA A 401 0.89 17.05 -11.18
CA ALA A 401 -0.57 17.10 -11.10
C ALA A 401 -1.25 16.29 -12.20
N SER A 402 -0.67 16.27 -13.40
CA SER A 402 -1.20 15.52 -14.55
C SER A 402 -1.14 14.03 -14.27
N THR A 403 0.04 13.51 -13.93
CA THR A 403 0.25 12.08 -13.61
C THR A 403 -0.67 11.60 -12.48
N ARG A 404 -0.88 12.44 -11.44
CA ARG A 404 -1.83 12.12 -10.37
C ARG A 404 -3.27 12.04 -10.86
N MET A 405 -3.67 12.90 -11.80
CA MET A 405 -4.99 12.84 -12.39
C MET A 405 -5.16 11.60 -13.26
N ASP A 406 -4.15 11.27 -14.08
CA ASP A 406 -4.15 10.06 -14.90
C ASP A 406 -4.21 8.79 -14.04
N LYS A 407 -3.48 8.77 -12.91
CA LYS A 407 -3.59 7.70 -11.90
C LYS A 407 -5.01 7.59 -11.33
N ALA A 408 -5.66 8.73 -11.04
CA ALA A 408 -7.04 8.73 -10.57
C ALA A 408 -8.02 8.20 -11.63
N MET A 409 -7.80 8.50 -12.92
CA MET A 409 -8.60 7.97 -14.01
C MET A 409 -8.40 6.46 -14.17
N ALA A 410 -7.16 5.98 -14.11
CA ALA A 410 -6.85 4.54 -14.13
C ALA A 410 -7.61 3.79 -13.02
N LEU A 411 -7.56 4.30 -11.78
CA LEU A 411 -8.33 3.72 -10.67
C LEU A 411 -9.85 3.81 -10.91
N GLY A 412 -10.32 4.87 -11.57
CA GLY A 412 -11.71 5.04 -11.95
C GLY A 412 -12.20 4.03 -13.00
N MET A 413 -11.29 3.39 -13.75
CA MET A 413 -11.60 2.33 -14.71
C MET A 413 -11.71 0.97 -14.06
N GLN A 414 -11.12 0.76 -12.88
CA GLN A 414 -11.16 -0.51 -12.14
C GLN A 414 -12.58 -0.79 -11.62
N HIS A 415 -13.22 -1.83 -12.10
CA HIS A 415 -14.61 -2.18 -11.74
C HIS A 415 -14.84 -2.34 -10.23
N ASP A 416 -13.86 -2.85 -9.52
CA ASP A 416 -13.97 -3.10 -8.07
C ASP A 416 -13.97 -1.80 -7.24
N LEU A 417 -13.33 -0.75 -7.75
CA LEU A 417 -13.24 0.55 -7.08
C LEU A 417 -14.42 1.49 -7.34
N GLN A 418 -15.37 1.11 -8.20
CA GLN A 418 -16.54 1.91 -8.55
C GLN A 418 -17.73 1.73 -7.61
N GLY A 419 -17.62 0.85 -6.63
CA GLY A 419 -18.70 0.57 -5.68
C GLY A 419 -19.01 1.77 -4.77
N ARG A 420 -20.29 2.11 -4.64
CA ARG A 420 -20.72 3.10 -3.63
C ARG A 420 -20.56 2.50 -2.23
N PRO A 421 -19.93 3.23 -1.27
CA PRO A 421 -19.80 2.74 0.07
C PRO A 421 -21.17 2.48 0.71
N PRO A 422 -21.32 1.44 1.54
CA PRO A 422 -22.54 1.17 2.31
C PRO A 422 -22.97 2.37 3.13
N PHE A 423 -24.28 2.50 3.42
CA PHE A 423 -24.85 3.63 4.17
C PHE A 423 -24.08 3.95 5.46
N LYS A 424 -23.74 2.92 6.25
CA LYS A 424 -22.96 3.08 7.49
C LYS A 424 -21.59 3.75 7.24
N ARG A 425 -20.88 3.37 6.16
CA ARG A 425 -19.58 3.98 5.80
C ARG A 425 -19.77 5.43 5.34
N ARG A 426 -20.83 5.73 4.59
CA ARG A 426 -21.16 7.10 4.16
C ARG A 426 -21.45 7.99 5.36
N LEU A 427 -22.28 7.51 6.32
CA LEU A 427 -22.59 8.23 7.55
C LEU A 427 -21.34 8.48 8.40
N ARG A 428 -20.47 7.47 8.54
CA ARG A 428 -19.16 7.62 9.20
C ARG A 428 -18.32 8.72 8.54
N ARG A 429 -18.22 8.73 7.22
CA ARG A 429 -17.48 9.77 6.48
C ARG A 429 -18.05 11.16 6.72
N THR A 430 -19.35 11.30 6.77
CA THR A 430 -20.01 12.56 7.10
C THR A 430 -19.63 13.02 8.50
N LEU A 431 -19.71 12.14 9.52
CA LEU A 431 -19.28 12.45 10.88
C LEU A 431 -17.79 12.82 10.94
N GLN A 432 -16.93 12.06 10.29
CA GLN A 432 -15.48 12.35 10.24
C GLN A 432 -15.18 13.67 9.50
N ARG A 433 -15.94 14.01 8.46
CA ARG A 433 -15.82 15.29 7.78
C ARG A 433 -16.18 16.46 8.67
N LEU A 434 -17.27 16.37 9.41
CA LEU A 434 -17.78 17.44 10.27
C LEU A 434 -16.96 17.59 11.56
N LEU A 435 -16.63 16.48 12.23
CA LEU A 435 -16.04 16.48 13.56
C LEU A 435 -14.52 16.32 13.57
N ALA A 436 -13.96 15.62 12.58
CA ALA A 436 -12.52 15.36 12.50
C ALA A 436 -11.81 16.08 11.35
N GLY A 437 -12.54 16.86 10.54
CA GLY A 437 -11.97 17.66 9.44
C GLY A 437 -11.43 16.83 8.26
N ARG A 438 -11.82 15.55 8.15
CA ARG A 438 -11.36 14.64 7.09
C ARG A 438 -12.03 14.95 5.75
N ARG A 439 -11.26 14.78 4.68
CA ARG A 439 -11.75 14.97 3.31
C ARG A 439 -11.44 13.75 2.45
N TRP A 440 -12.36 13.44 1.54
CA TRP A 440 -12.20 12.41 0.52
C TRP A 440 -12.10 13.06 -0.86
N PRO A 441 -11.37 12.44 -1.82
CA PRO A 441 -11.23 12.98 -3.15
C PRO A 441 -12.58 12.96 -3.89
N ARG A 442 -12.73 13.84 -4.86
CA ARG A 442 -13.90 13.86 -5.75
C ARG A 442 -13.79 12.86 -6.90
N THR A 443 -12.60 12.32 -7.13
CA THR A 443 -12.29 11.40 -8.23
C THR A 443 -12.82 10.00 -8.03
N GLY A 444 -13.17 9.61 -6.79
CA GLY A 444 -13.75 8.30 -6.48
C GLY A 444 -14.13 8.16 -5.03
N GLU A 445 -15.10 7.29 -4.76
CA GLU A 445 -15.63 7.06 -3.40
C GLU A 445 -14.89 5.95 -2.65
N ASP A 446 -14.09 5.12 -3.32
CA ASP A 446 -13.28 4.13 -2.63
C ASP A 446 -12.12 4.76 -1.86
N GLU A 447 -11.70 4.11 -0.78
CA GLU A 447 -10.62 4.59 0.08
C GLU A 447 -9.29 4.60 -0.65
N PHE A 448 -9.11 3.74 -1.65
CA PHE A 448 -7.90 3.66 -2.44
C PHE A 448 -7.63 4.91 -3.27
N PHE A 449 -8.67 5.64 -3.72
CA PHE A 449 -8.46 6.93 -4.37
C PHE A 449 -7.73 7.93 -3.46
N ARG A 450 -8.04 7.92 -2.16
CA ARG A 450 -7.33 8.75 -1.19
C ARG A 450 -5.91 8.25 -0.92
N LYS A 451 -5.74 6.95 -0.83
CA LYS A 451 -4.45 6.33 -0.46
C LYS A 451 -3.45 6.35 -1.59
N ALA A 452 -3.87 6.10 -2.82
CA ALA A 452 -2.99 5.91 -3.96
C ALA A 452 -2.72 7.18 -4.77
N VAL A 453 -3.71 8.09 -4.88
CA VAL A 453 -3.52 9.35 -5.64
C VAL A 453 -2.76 10.34 -4.76
N ARG A 454 -1.45 10.16 -4.70
CA ARG A 454 -0.55 10.90 -3.81
C ARG A 454 0.51 11.66 -4.63
N ARG A 455 1.24 12.57 -3.95
CA ARG A 455 2.33 13.35 -4.55
C ARG A 455 3.59 12.52 -4.79
N HIS A 456 3.68 11.35 -4.16
CA HIS A 456 4.80 10.42 -4.28
C HIS A 456 4.28 9.00 -4.46
N GLU A 457 5.07 8.15 -5.09
CA GLU A 457 5.07 6.71 -4.89
C GLU A 457 6.23 6.37 -3.94
N LEU A 458 6.17 5.25 -3.25
CA LEU A 458 7.16 4.87 -2.24
C LEU A 458 7.51 3.40 -2.38
N PHE A 459 8.79 3.12 -2.55
CA PHE A 459 9.33 1.78 -2.72
C PHE A 459 10.50 1.54 -1.78
N TRP A 460 10.57 0.35 -1.21
CA TRP A 460 11.75 -0.17 -0.53
C TRP A 460 12.60 -0.89 -1.56
N VAL A 461 13.85 -0.47 -1.70
CA VAL A 461 14.80 -1.04 -2.66
C VAL A 461 15.50 -2.22 -2.00
N ARG A 462 15.59 -3.35 -2.71
CA ARG A 462 16.41 -4.50 -2.34
C ARG A 462 17.24 -4.89 -3.55
N HIS A 463 18.55 -4.80 -3.44
CA HIS A 463 19.46 -5.29 -4.46
C HIS A 463 19.55 -6.81 -4.42
N LEU A 464 19.64 -7.44 -5.57
CA LEU A 464 19.84 -8.88 -5.71
C LEU A 464 21.28 -9.14 -6.17
N ASP A 465 21.93 -10.13 -5.55
CA ASP A 465 23.25 -10.55 -5.98
C ASP A 465 23.17 -11.13 -7.39
N THR A 466 23.79 -10.45 -8.34
CA THR A 466 23.86 -10.88 -9.74
C THR A 466 25.06 -11.78 -10.02
N SER A 467 25.90 -12.06 -9.02
CA SER A 467 27.03 -12.97 -9.16
C SER A 467 26.53 -14.38 -9.48
N PRO A 468 26.98 -15.02 -10.58
CA PRO A 468 26.72 -16.44 -10.77
C PRO A 468 27.28 -17.20 -9.55
N GLN A 469 26.47 -18.00 -8.89
CA GLN A 469 27.00 -18.96 -7.93
C GLN A 469 28.00 -19.86 -8.67
N ASP A 470 29.28 -19.74 -8.32
CA ASP A 470 30.35 -20.58 -8.86
C ASP A 470 30.17 -21.98 -8.25
N ASP A 471 29.40 -22.83 -8.91
CA ASP A 471 29.19 -24.25 -8.58
C ASP A 471 30.48 -25.10 -8.72
N ARG A 472 31.65 -24.50 -8.48
CA ARG A 472 32.94 -25.15 -8.56
C ARG A 472 33.57 -25.56 -7.23
N GLN A 473 32.78 -25.85 -6.20
CA GLN A 473 33.33 -26.44 -4.96
C GLN A 473 32.59 -27.67 -4.45
N ALA A 474 32.06 -28.51 -5.32
CA ALA A 474 31.63 -29.86 -4.96
C ALA A 474 32.37 -30.92 -5.78
N GLY A 475 33.69 -30.87 -5.76
CA GLY A 475 34.50 -31.85 -6.45
C GLY A 475 35.96 -31.82 -6.03
N ARG A 476 36.25 -32.36 -4.86
CA ARG A 476 37.55 -32.97 -4.54
C ARG A 476 37.41 -34.08 -3.52
N PRO A 477 38.28 -35.09 -3.64
CA PRO A 477 37.99 -36.52 -3.52
C PRO A 477 37.88 -37.00 -2.08
#